data_99058d7566bdfe1d008fb31ad9b0b975
#
_entry.id   99058d7566bdfe1d008fb31ad9b0b975
#
_cell.length_a   1.000
_cell.length_b   1.000
_cell.length_c   1.000
_cell.angle_alpha   90.00
_cell.angle_beta   90.00
_cell.angle_gamma   90.00
#
_symmetry.space_group_name_H-M   'P 1'
#
loop_
_entity.id
_entity.type
_entity.pdbx_description
1 polymer ?
#
loop_
_entity_poly.entity_id
_entity_poly.type
_entity_poly.pdbx_seq_one_letter_code
_entity_poly.pdbx_strand_id
1 'polypeptide(L)'
;MPITYSIDPQQGVIFEKWSGDVLASDLASYWRSYLADPEVIAIRKTVVDLRDSNPRFTGAELSDLINTIVLPVLAGREWVTAIVVGKPVHVGVSRQYQVFAERYSRDAIFEEPEQALVWVQGISPS
;
A
#
# COMPACT_ATOMS: atom_id res chain seq x y z
N MET A 1 15.73 -1.72 -6.05
CA MET A 1 14.33 -1.24 -6.10
C MET A 1 13.95 -0.68 -4.74
N PRO A 2 13.46 0.61 -4.64
CA PRO A 2 13.06 1.19 -3.34
C PRO A 2 11.78 0.58 -2.77
N ILE A 3 10.96 -0.07 -3.60
CA ILE A 3 9.77 -0.77 -3.12
C ILE A 3 9.81 -2.21 -3.59
N THR A 4 9.64 -3.14 -2.65
CA THR A 4 9.60 -4.58 -2.95
C THR A 4 8.40 -5.21 -2.24
N TYR A 5 7.96 -6.36 -2.72
CA TYR A 5 6.91 -7.11 -2.05
C TYR A 5 7.17 -8.61 -2.09
N SER A 6 6.58 -9.31 -1.14
CA SER A 6 6.55 -10.76 -1.11
C SER A 6 5.14 -11.22 -0.71
N ILE A 7 4.75 -12.39 -1.16
CA ILE A 7 3.44 -12.96 -0.88
C ILE A 7 3.60 -14.14 0.07
N ASP A 8 2.80 -14.15 1.14
CA ASP A 8 2.68 -15.31 2.02
C ASP A 8 1.32 -15.95 1.79
N PRO A 9 1.25 -17.03 0.99
CA PRO A 9 -0.03 -17.66 0.67
C PRO A 9 -0.70 -18.32 1.87
N GLN A 10 0.07 -18.78 2.85
CA GLN A 10 -0.48 -19.40 4.05
C GLN A 10 -1.23 -18.40 4.91
N GLN A 11 -0.68 -17.19 5.06
CA GLN A 11 -1.33 -16.12 5.80
C GLN A 11 -2.34 -15.35 4.95
N GLY A 12 -2.28 -15.50 3.63
CA GLY A 12 -3.13 -14.74 2.70
C GLY A 12 -2.84 -13.25 2.72
N VAL A 13 -1.56 -12.87 2.86
CA VAL A 13 -1.13 -11.49 3.02
C VAL A 13 0.06 -11.19 2.11
N ILE A 14 0.08 -9.97 1.58
CA ILE A 14 1.19 -9.41 0.82
C ILE A 14 1.98 -8.50 1.77
N PHE A 15 3.29 -8.70 1.82
CA PHE A 15 4.19 -7.82 2.59
C PHE A 15 4.94 -6.92 1.62
N GLU A 16 4.75 -5.61 1.77
CA GLU A 16 5.38 -4.59 0.94
C GLU A 16 6.35 -3.78 1.81
N LYS A 17 7.56 -3.56 1.30
CA LYS A 17 8.57 -2.80 2.03
C LYS A 17 9.11 -1.65 1.18
N TRP A 18 9.16 -0.46 1.77
CA TRP A 18 9.76 0.75 1.20
C TRP A 18 11.11 1.01 1.86
N SER A 19 12.12 1.36 1.07
CA SER A 19 13.48 1.64 1.56
C SER A 19 14.08 2.83 0.83
N GLY A 20 14.77 3.70 1.58
CA GLY A 20 15.43 4.87 1.02
C GLY A 20 14.47 5.88 0.45
N ASP A 21 14.94 6.72 -0.46
CA ASP A 21 14.12 7.73 -1.13
C ASP A 21 13.18 7.06 -2.13
N VAL A 22 11.89 7.36 -2.03
CA VAL A 22 10.87 6.86 -2.94
C VAL A 22 10.27 8.04 -3.70
N LEU A 23 10.57 8.12 -4.99
CA LEU A 23 10.06 9.16 -5.88
C LEU A 23 8.72 8.73 -6.48
N ALA A 24 7.97 9.71 -7.02
CA ALA A 24 6.72 9.41 -7.72
C ALA A 24 6.92 8.41 -8.86
N SER A 25 8.04 8.52 -9.60
CA SER A 25 8.37 7.58 -10.69
C SER A 25 8.62 6.15 -10.18
N ASP A 26 9.20 6.01 -8.99
CA ASP A 26 9.42 4.69 -8.37
C ASP A 26 8.08 4.05 -8.01
N LEU A 27 7.19 4.83 -7.43
CA LEU A 27 5.87 4.36 -7.04
C LEU A 27 5.03 3.99 -8.26
N ALA A 28 5.09 4.80 -9.33
CA ALA A 28 4.40 4.51 -10.59
C ALA A 28 4.86 3.19 -11.20
N SER A 29 6.16 2.98 -11.32
CA SER A 29 6.75 1.74 -11.82
C SER A 29 6.34 0.53 -10.98
N TYR A 30 6.43 0.68 -9.67
CA TYR A 30 6.07 -0.38 -8.73
C TYR A 30 4.59 -0.78 -8.87
N TRP A 31 3.68 0.20 -8.85
CA TRP A 31 2.25 -0.09 -8.95
C TRP A 31 1.86 -0.72 -10.27
N ARG A 32 2.48 -0.33 -11.39
CA ARG A 32 2.21 -0.97 -12.69
C ARG A 32 2.56 -2.46 -12.67
N SER A 33 3.68 -2.80 -12.08
CA SER A 33 4.13 -4.18 -11.96
C SER A 33 3.32 -4.96 -10.92
N TYR A 34 3.11 -4.37 -9.76
CA TYR A 34 2.40 -4.95 -8.62
C TYR A 34 0.95 -5.30 -8.99
N LEU A 35 0.25 -4.36 -9.61
CA LEU A 35 -1.16 -4.55 -9.98
C LEU A 35 -1.34 -5.43 -11.22
N ALA A 36 -0.27 -5.77 -11.92
CA ALA A 36 -0.29 -6.74 -13.03
C ALA A 36 -0.11 -8.18 -12.53
N ASP A 37 0.24 -8.38 -11.26
CA ASP A 37 0.45 -9.71 -10.68
C ASP A 37 -0.89 -10.33 -10.27
N PRO A 38 -1.32 -11.46 -10.89
CA PRO A 38 -2.60 -12.10 -10.57
C PRO A 38 -2.71 -12.54 -9.12
N GLU A 39 -1.61 -12.95 -8.48
CA GLU A 39 -1.63 -13.37 -7.08
C GLU A 39 -1.92 -12.18 -6.15
N VAL A 40 -1.39 -11.01 -6.48
CA VAL A 40 -1.66 -9.77 -5.74
C VAL A 40 -3.15 -9.44 -5.81
N ILE A 41 -3.72 -9.47 -7.01
CA ILE A 41 -5.14 -9.18 -7.23
C ILE A 41 -6.05 -10.21 -6.53
N ALA A 42 -5.61 -11.45 -6.45
CA ALA A 42 -6.38 -12.51 -5.77
C ALA A 42 -6.41 -12.30 -4.25
N ILE A 43 -5.32 -11.82 -3.65
CA ILE A 43 -5.19 -11.65 -2.19
C ILE A 43 -5.78 -10.33 -1.71
N ARG A 44 -5.33 -9.20 -2.23
CA ARG A 44 -5.81 -7.84 -1.92
C ARG A 44 -5.72 -7.45 -0.44
N LYS A 45 -4.83 -8.07 0.32
CA LYS A 45 -4.51 -7.73 1.71
C LYS A 45 -3.02 -7.45 1.80
N THR A 46 -2.65 -6.23 2.17
CA THR A 46 -1.25 -5.80 2.19
C THR A 46 -0.88 -5.20 3.54
N VAL A 47 0.30 -5.59 4.02
CA VAL A 47 1.00 -4.87 5.10
C VAL A 47 2.14 -4.10 4.44
N VAL A 48 2.09 -2.78 4.50
CA VAL A 48 3.09 -1.88 3.90
C VAL A 48 3.98 -1.31 5.00
N ASP A 49 5.27 -1.58 4.92
CA ASP A 49 6.24 -1.06 5.89
C ASP A 49 6.99 0.14 5.31
N LEU A 50 6.72 1.34 5.83
CA LEU A 50 7.34 2.59 5.39
C LEU A 50 8.56 3.00 6.24
N ARG A 51 8.85 2.29 7.33
CA ARG A 51 9.77 2.78 8.38
C ARG A 51 11.17 3.14 7.90
N ASP A 52 11.70 2.45 6.91
CA ASP A 52 13.05 2.66 6.40
C ASP A 52 13.09 3.55 5.15
N SER A 53 12.02 4.28 4.87
CA SER A 53 11.88 5.06 3.65
C SER A 53 11.69 6.55 3.89
N ASN A 54 11.99 7.31 2.83
CA ASN A 54 11.70 8.74 2.73
C ASN A 54 10.83 8.96 1.49
N PRO A 55 9.50 9.07 1.65
CA PRO A 55 8.63 9.45 0.53
C PRO A 55 8.98 10.85 0.01
N ARG A 56 9.23 10.94 -1.30
CA ARG A 56 9.68 12.17 -1.98
C ARG A 56 8.71 12.60 -3.07
N PHE A 57 7.42 12.50 -2.81
CA PHE A 57 6.38 12.93 -3.74
C PHE A 57 5.34 13.77 -3.03
N THR A 58 4.62 14.58 -3.80
CA THR A 58 3.56 15.44 -3.27
C THR A 58 2.23 14.70 -3.18
N GLY A 59 1.27 15.25 -2.44
CA GLY A 59 -0.09 14.72 -2.41
C GLY A 59 -0.74 14.75 -3.79
N ALA A 60 -0.47 15.79 -4.59
CA ALA A 60 -0.98 15.89 -5.96
C ALA A 60 -0.43 14.76 -6.85
N GLU A 61 0.86 14.44 -6.74
CA GLU A 61 1.47 13.33 -7.47
C GLU A 61 0.86 11.99 -7.05
N LEU A 62 0.67 11.79 -5.74
CA LEU A 62 0.05 10.57 -5.21
C LEU A 62 -1.38 10.40 -5.73
N SER A 63 -2.18 11.47 -5.67
CA SER A 63 -3.55 11.45 -6.17
C SER A 63 -3.60 11.13 -7.67
N ASP A 64 -2.72 11.72 -8.45
CA ASP A 64 -2.63 11.48 -9.89
C ASP A 64 -2.29 10.02 -10.20
N LEU A 65 -1.33 9.44 -9.50
CA LEU A 65 -0.94 8.04 -9.66
C LEU A 65 -2.08 7.09 -9.30
N ILE A 66 -2.81 7.38 -8.23
CA ILE A 66 -3.97 6.58 -7.83
C ILE A 66 -5.03 6.62 -8.93
N ASN A 67 -5.35 7.80 -9.44
CA ASN A 67 -6.38 7.96 -10.46
C ASN A 67 -6.02 7.33 -11.79
N THR A 68 -4.74 7.37 -12.19
CA THR A 68 -4.30 6.89 -13.51
C THR A 68 -3.88 5.44 -13.53
N ILE A 69 -3.35 4.90 -12.43
CA ILE A 69 -2.78 3.54 -12.38
C ILE A 69 -3.64 2.60 -11.53
N VAL A 70 -4.04 3.02 -10.33
CA VAL A 70 -4.65 2.12 -9.35
C VAL A 70 -6.14 1.93 -9.60
N LEU A 71 -6.90 3.01 -9.69
CA LEU A 71 -8.35 2.94 -9.85
C LEU A 71 -8.81 2.16 -11.08
N PRO A 72 -8.19 2.30 -12.27
CA PRO A 72 -8.62 1.52 -13.44
C PRO A 72 -8.53 0.01 -13.23
N VAL A 73 -7.57 -0.44 -12.41
CA VAL A 73 -7.36 -1.87 -12.13
C VAL A 73 -8.28 -2.37 -11.02
N LEU A 74 -8.48 -1.54 -9.99
CA LEU A 74 -9.21 -1.95 -8.78
C LEU A 74 -10.70 -1.62 -8.79
N ALA A 75 -11.22 -1.11 -9.90
CA ALA A 75 -12.65 -0.79 -10.01
C ALA A 75 -13.51 -2.02 -9.66
N GLY A 76 -14.42 -1.86 -8.70
CA GLY A 76 -15.30 -2.94 -8.24
C GLY A 76 -14.66 -3.95 -7.29
N ARG A 77 -13.42 -3.71 -6.85
CA ARG A 77 -12.72 -4.57 -5.89
C ARG A 77 -12.40 -3.81 -4.62
N GLU A 78 -12.46 -4.49 -3.49
CA GLU A 78 -12.08 -3.92 -2.21
C GLU A 78 -10.67 -4.38 -1.85
N TRP A 79 -9.85 -3.42 -1.41
CA TRP A 79 -8.49 -3.66 -0.94
C TRP A 79 -8.41 -3.43 0.57
N VAL A 80 -7.49 -4.12 1.25
CA VAL A 80 -7.22 -3.91 2.68
C VAL A 80 -5.73 -3.63 2.83
N THR A 81 -5.38 -2.49 3.43
CA THR A 81 -3.99 -2.06 3.59
C THR A 81 -3.72 -1.64 5.03
N ALA A 82 -2.79 -2.32 5.69
CA ALA A 82 -2.24 -1.89 6.97
C ALA A 82 -0.90 -1.21 6.71
N ILE A 83 -0.74 0.03 7.16
CA ILE A 83 0.46 0.83 6.91
C ILE A 83 1.25 0.96 8.19
N VAL A 84 2.52 0.52 8.17
CA VAL A 84 3.42 0.61 9.32
C VAL A 84 4.31 1.83 9.16
N VAL A 85 4.27 2.73 10.14
CA VAL A 85 4.94 4.03 10.10
C VAL A 85 6.01 4.13 11.19
N GLY A 86 7.01 4.99 10.98
CA GLY A 86 8.08 5.23 11.95
C GLY A 86 8.46 6.69 12.09
N LYS A 87 7.91 7.58 11.24
CA LYS A 87 8.21 9.02 11.22
C LYS A 87 6.96 9.82 10.93
N PRO A 88 6.90 11.12 11.33
CA PRO A 88 5.74 11.97 11.01
C PRO A 88 5.41 12.05 9.52
N VAL A 89 6.41 12.07 8.64
CA VAL A 89 6.18 12.09 7.19
C VAL A 89 5.43 10.85 6.72
N HIS A 90 5.66 9.69 7.33
CA HIS A 90 4.95 8.45 7.01
C HIS A 90 3.47 8.59 7.34
N VAL A 91 3.15 9.17 8.50
CA VAL A 91 1.77 9.40 8.92
C VAL A 91 1.06 10.34 7.95
N GLY A 92 1.72 11.42 7.55
CA GLY A 92 1.17 12.38 6.59
C GLY A 92 0.83 11.73 5.25
N VAL A 93 1.75 10.98 4.67
CA VAL A 93 1.55 10.25 3.42
C VAL A 93 0.43 9.22 3.56
N SER A 94 0.42 8.48 4.67
CA SER A 94 -0.59 7.45 4.93
C SER A 94 -2.00 8.03 5.01
N ARG A 95 -2.15 9.18 5.66
CA ARG A 95 -3.45 9.87 5.75
C ARG A 95 -3.93 10.38 4.40
N GLN A 96 -3.02 10.89 3.58
CA GLN A 96 -3.34 11.28 2.20
C GLN A 96 -3.81 10.07 1.40
N TYR A 97 -3.09 8.96 1.51
CA TYR A 97 -3.47 7.72 0.84
C TYR A 97 -4.87 7.25 1.28
N GLN A 98 -5.16 7.27 2.58
CA GLN A 98 -6.48 6.88 3.08
C GLN A 98 -7.61 7.70 2.45
N VAL A 99 -7.43 9.01 2.32
CA VAL A 99 -8.42 9.89 1.70
C VAL A 99 -8.59 9.57 0.22
N PHE A 100 -7.49 9.46 -0.53
CA PHE A 100 -7.53 9.22 -1.97
C PHE A 100 -8.04 7.81 -2.33
N ALA A 101 -7.81 6.84 -1.44
CA ALA A 101 -8.11 5.42 -1.67
C ALA A 101 -9.44 4.97 -1.05
N GLU A 102 -10.20 5.85 -0.40
CA GLU A 102 -11.39 5.48 0.39
C GLU A 102 -12.46 4.72 -0.41
N ARG A 103 -12.50 4.92 -1.73
CA ARG A 103 -13.47 4.26 -2.61
C ARG A 103 -13.20 2.77 -2.81
N TYR A 104 -11.95 2.33 -2.69
CA TYR A 104 -11.57 0.96 -3.00
C TYR A 104 -10.80 0.27 -1.87
N SER A 105 -10.33 1.01 -0.88
CA SER A 105 -9.44 0.46 0.13
C SER A 105 -9.91 0.77 1.55
N ARG A 106 -9.76 -0.23 2.41
CA ARG A 106 -9.91 -0.08 3.85
C ARG A 106 -8.53 -0.05 4.44
N ASP A 107 -8.14 1.07 5.06
CA ASP A 107 -6.77 1.32 5.48
C ASP A 107 -6.69 1.65 6.97
N ALA A 108 -5.62 1.19 7.62
CA ALA A 108 -5.32 1.57 9.00
C ALA A 108 -3.81 1.78 9.15
N ILE A 109 -3.43 2.62 10.13
CA ILE A 109 -2.04 3.02 10.37
C ILE A 109 -1.59 2.43 11.70
N PHE A 110 -0.40 1.83 11.70
CA PHE A 110 0.19 1.16 12.87
C PHE A 110 1.65 1.56 13.05
N GLU A 111 2.15 1.48 14.27
CA GLU A 111 3.57 1.63 14.57
C GLU A 111 4.27 0.27 14.66
N GLU A 112 3.51 -0.81 14.93
CA GLU A 112 4.04 -2.15 15.13
C GLU A 112 3.57 -3.12 14.04
N PRO A 113 4.50 -3.81 13.34
CA PRO A 113 4.15 -4.74 12.26
C PRO A 113 3.22 -5.87 12.70
N GLU A 114 3.38 -6.38 13.92
CA GLU A 114 2.57 -7.48 14.45
C GLU A 114 1.10 -7.07 14.57
N GLN A 115 0.84 -5.85 15.02
CA GLN A 115 -0.53 -5.32 15.13
C GLN A 115 -1.15 -5.12 13.76
N ALA A 116 -0.35 -4.65 12.80
CA ALA A 116 -0.79 -4.48 11.41
C ALA A 116 -1.22 -5.81 10.81
N LEU A 117 -0.43 -6.85 11.00
CA LEU A 117 -0.71 -8.19 10.49
C LEU A 117 -2.00 -8.77 11.10
N VAL A 118 -2.16 -8.66 12.41
CA VAL A 118 -3.36 -9.15 13.09
C VAL A 118 -4.61 -8.44 12.56
N TRP A 119 -4.54 -7.13 12.36
CA TRP A 119 -5.67 -6.36 11.85
C TRP A 119 -6.05 -6.80 10.44
N VAL A 120 -5.06 -6.92 9.55
CA VAL A 120 -5.28 -7.33 8.14
C VAL A 120 -5.89 -8.72 8.08
N GLN A 121 -5.41 -9.67 8.89
CA GLN A 121 -5.91 -11.03 8.92
C GLN A 121 -7.36 -11.13 9.39
N GLY A 122 -7.80 -10.18 10.21
CA GLY A 122 -9.16 -10.15 10.75
C GLY A 122 -10.21 -9.61 9.78
N ILE A 123 -9.81 -9.12 8.61
CA ILE A 123 -10.71 -8.51 7.64
C ILE A 123 -10.74 -9.34 6.35
N SER A 124 -11.96 -9.60 5.83
CA SER A 124 -12.13 -10.27 4.55
C SER A 124 -12.50 -9.24 3.50
N PRO A 125 -11.73 -9.06 2.41
CA PRO A 125 -12.10 -8.16 1.32
C PRO A 125 -13.32 -8.70 0.59
N SER A 126 -14.18 -7.79 0.19
CA SER A 126 -15.40 -8.13 -0.56
C SER A 126 -15.22 -7.91 -2.07
#